data_e0d15fb7576634dcfe01b9fcc929d8d4
#
_entry.id   e0d15fb7576634dcfe01b9fcc929d8d4
#
_cell.length_a   1.000
_cell.length_b   1.000
_cell.length_c   1.000
_cell.angle_alpha   90.00
_cell.angle_beta   90.00
_cell.angle_gamma   90.00
#
_symmetry.space_group_name_H-M   'P 1'
#
loop_
_entity.id
_entity.type
_entity.pdbx_description
1 polymer ?
#
loop_
_entity_poly.entity_id
_entity_poly.type
_entity_poly.pdbx_seq_one_letter_code
_entity_poly.pdbx_strand_id
1 'polypeptide(L)' 'MQLDKITHALAGAAIAAALLPWGVIPALLAVIVAAVGKELWDAQGHGTPDVYDALATVIGGVLMASWLTLVS' A
#
# COMPACT_ATOMS: atom_id res chain seq x y z
N MET A 1 -9.77 0.63 13.29
CA MET A 1 -9.32 -0.37 13.92
C MET A 1 -8.71 -1.45 13.12
N GLN A 2 -8.80 -2.69 13.52
CA GLN A 2 -8.11 -3.76 12.87
C GLN A 2 -8.57 -3.97 11.44
N LEU A 3 -9.88 -3.88 11.19
CA LEU A 3 -10.38 -4.04 9.84
C LEU A 3 -9.85 -2.98 8.88
N ASP A 4 -9.73 -1.75 9.38
CA ASP A 4 -9.17 -0.69 8.54
C ASP A 4 -7.72 -0.97 8.18
N LYS A 5 -6.92 -1.43 9.15
CA LYS A 5 -5.52 -1.75 8.89
C LYS A 5 -5.40 -2.91 7.91
N ILE A 6 -6.22 -3.93 8.07
CA ILE A 6 -6.22 -5.08 7.17
C ILE A 6 -6.61 -4.64 5.76
N THR A 7 -7.63 -3.79 5.64
CA THR A 7 -8.05 -3.29 4.35
C THR A 7 -6.93 -2.52 3.65
N HIS A 8 -6.22 -1.66 4.40
CA HIS A 8 -5.11 -0.90 3.83
C HIS A 8 -3.97 -1.82 3.42
N ALA A 9 -3.65 -2.83 4.21
CA ALA A 9 -2.62 -3.79 3.86
C ALA A 9 -3.00 -4.56 2.60
N LEU A 10 -4.27 -4.97 2.48
CA LEU A 10 -4.74 -5.65 1.28
C LEU A 10 -4.70 -4.75 0.06
N ALA A 11 -5.01 -3.47 0.23
CA ALA A 11 -4.91 -2.51 -0.87
C ALA A 11 -3.46 -2.38 -1.36
N GLY A 12 -2.52 -2.27 -0.43
CA GLY A 12 -1.11 -2.22 -0.79
C GLY A 12 -0.65 -3.49 -1.50
N ALA A 13 -1.10 -4.65 -1.00
CA ALA A 13 -0.77 -5.92 -1.61
C ALA A 13 -1.33 -6.02 -3.03
N ALA A 14 -2.58 -5.57 -3.23
CA ALA A 14 -3.21 -5.61 -4.54
C ALA A 14 -2.49 -4.71 -5.53
N ILE A 15 -2.11 -3.50 -5.11
CA ILE A 15 -1.38 -2.57 -5.97
C ILE A 15 -0.04 -3.16 -6.36
N ALA A 16 0.69 -3.72 -5.40
CA ALA A 16 2.00 -4.33 -5.68
C ALA A 16 1.85 -5.49 -6.66
N ALA A 17 0.86 -6.35 -6.46
CA ALA A 17 0.64 -7.48 -7.34
C ALA A 17 0.29 -7.04 -8.75
N ALA A 18 -0.52 -5.99 -8.89
CA ALA A 18 -0.95 -5.50 -10.19
C ALA A 18 0.22 -4.92 -10.99
N LEU A 19 1.17 -4.27 -10.32
CA LEU A 19 2.25 -3.57 -10.99
C LEU A 19 3.56 -4.34 -11.03
N LEU A 20 3.64 -5.46 -10.31
CA LEU A 20 4.87 -6.24 -10.26
C LEU A 20 5.38 -6.69 -11.64
N PRO A 21 4.51 -6.98 -12.64
CA PRO A 21 5.01 -7.33 -13.98
C PRO A 21 5.90 -6.26 -14.59
N TRP A 22 5.76 -4.99 -14.16
CA TRP A 22 6.61 -3.91 -14.65
C TRP A 22 7.87 -3.74 -13.80
N GLY A 23 8.02 -4.51 -12.73
CA GLY A 23 9.19 -4.51 -11.87
C GLY A 23 8.87 -4.17 -10.45
N VAL A 24 9.78 -4.56 -9.53
CA VAL A 24 9.59 -4.32 -8.10
C VAL A 24 9.58 -2.81 -7.79
N ILE A 25 10.48 -2.05 -8.42
CA ILE A 25 10.57 -0.62 -8.12
C ILE A 25 9.28 0.12 -8.49
N PRO A 26 8.74 -0.01 -9.72
CA PRO A 26 7.45 0.62 -10.02
C PRO A 26 6.32 0.16 -9.10
N ALA A 27 6.31 -1.13 -8.74
CA ALA A 27 5.27 -1.65 -7.85
C ALA A 27 5.33 -0.99 -6.49
N LEU A 28 6.50 -0.89 -5.88
CA LEU A 28 6.66 -0.28 -4.57
C LEU A 28 6.40 1.22 -4.61
N LEU A 29 6.84 1.89 -5.68
CA LEU A 29 6.56 3.33 -5.82
C LEU A 29 5.07 3.59 -5.91
N ALA A 30 4.33 2.75 -6.63
CA ALA A 30 2.89 2.91 -6.72
C ALA A 30 2.21 2.75 -5.36
N VAL A 31 2.68 1.78 -4.57
CA VAL A 31 2.13 1.57 -3.22
C VAL A 31 2.40 2.80 -2.35
N ILE A 32 3.61 3.34 -2.39
CA ILE A 32 3.97 4.51 -1.59
C ILE A 32 3.16 5.73 -2.02
N VAL A 33 3.03 5.95 -3.32
CA VAL A 33 2.25 7.08 -3.84
C VAL A 33 0.79 6.96 -3.40
N ALA A 34 0.23 5.75 -3.47
CA ALA A 34 -1.15 5.54 -3.05
C ALA A 34 -1.32 5.82 -1.55
N ALA A 35 -0.37 5.35 -0.72
CA ALA A 35 -0.44 5.56 0.72
C ALA A 35 -0.34 7.04 1.07
N VAL A 36 0.61 7.75 0.46
CA VAL A 36 0.81 9.18 0.72
C VAL A 36 -0.37 9.97 0.18
N GLY A 37 -0.87 9.62 -1.00
CA GLY A 37 -2.02 10.29 -1.59
C GLY A 37 -3.25 10.19 -0.70
N LYS A 38 -3.47 9.02 -0.12
CA LYS A 38 -4.58 8.82 0.80
C LYS A 38 -4.46 9.73 2.03
N GLU A 39 -3.25 9.83 2.59
CA GLU A 39 -3.02 10.68 3.74
C GLU A 39 -3.25 12.15 3.42
N LEU A 40 -2.79 12.60 2.25
CA LEU A 40 -3.03 13.98 1.84
C LEU A 40 -4.51 14.24 1.62
N TRP A 41 -5.22 13.29 1.05
CA TRP A 41 -6.66 13.43 0.86
C TRP A 41 -7.38 13.56 2.20
N ASP A 42 -7.02 12.71 3.17
CA ASP A 42 -7.64 12.75 4.49
C ASP A 42 -7.30 14.06 5.21
N ALA A 43 -6.07 14.56 5.05
CA ALA A 43 -5.64 15.80 5.68
C ALA A 43 -6.41 17.01 5.16
N GLN A 44 -7.01 16.92 3.98
CA GLN A 44 -7.79 18.01 3.41
C GLN A 44 -9.25 18.00 3.86
N GLY A 45 -9.57 17.21 4.88
CA GLY A 45 -10.91 17.22 5.45
C GLY A 45 -11.81 16.10 4.99
N HIS A 46 -11.29 15.14 4.23
CA HIS A 46 -12.07 14.02 3.73
C HIS A 46 -12.04 12.82 4.66
N GLY A 47 -11.28 12.93 5.74
CA GLY A 47 -11.16 11.89 6.74
C GLY A 47 -10.13 12.28 7.77
N THR A 48 -9.76 11.35 8.63
CA THR A 48 -8.74 11.58 9.64
C THR A 48 -7.43 10.96 9.18
N PRO A 49 -6.37 11.77 8.99
CA PRO A 49 -5.08 11.20 8.62
C PRO A 49 -4.60 10.21 9.67
N ASP A 50 -4.08 9.09 9.23
CA ASP A 50 -3.59 8.06 10.12
C ASP A 50 -2.34 7.44 9.51
N VAL A 51 -1.20 7.79 10.08
CA VAL A 51 0.09 7.30 9.61
C VAL A 51 0.14 5.78 9.65
N TYR A 52 -0.52 5.17 10.63
CA TYR A 52 -0.54 3.72 10.71
C TYR A 52 -1.28 3.07 9.54
N ASP A 53 -2.29 3.74 9.00
CA ASP A 53 -2.97 3.24 7.81
C ASP A 53 -2.03 3.27 6.61
N ALA A 54 -1.26 4.33 6.46
CA ALA A 54 -0.27 4.41 5.39
C ALA A 54 0.81 3.35 5.56
N LEU A 55 1.28 3.15 6.80
CA LEU A 55 2.26 2.10 7.08
C LEU A 55 1.70 0.73 6.74
N ALA A 56 0.45 0.45 7.09
CA ALA A 56 -0.16 -0.83 6.79
C ALA A 56 -0.21 -1.07 5.27
N THR A 57 -0.55 -0.03 4.50
CA THR A 57 -0.59 -0.13 3.05
C THR A 57 0.79 -0.47 2.49
N VAL A 58 1.81 0.24 2.95
CA VAL A 58 3.18 0.02 2.47
C VAL A 58 3.66 -1.38 2.86
N ILE A 59 3.41 -1.79 4.11
CA ILE A 59 3.82 -3.11 4.58
C ILE A 59 3.16 -4.20 3.74
N GLY A 60 1.84 -4.07 3.46
CA GLY A 60 1.15 -5.03 2.62
C GLY A 60 1.76 -5.12 1.23
N GLY A 61 2.10 -3.97 0.64
CA GLY A 61 2.73 -3.94 -0.68
C GLY A 61 4.11 -4.60 -0.67
N VAL A 62 4.93 -4.28 0.34
CA VAL A 62 6.27 -4.86 0.45
C VAL A 62 6.19 -6.37 0.63
N LEU A 63 5.30 -6.83 1.50
CA LEU A 63 5.15 -8.27 1.74
C LEU A 63 4.71 -8.99 0.48
N MET A 64 3.74 -8.43 -0.26
CA MET A 64 3.27 -9.05 -1.48
C MET A 64 4.37 -9.06 -2.54
N ALA A 65 5.09 -7.96 -2.72
CA ALA A 65 6.16 -7.90 -3.69
C ALA A 65 7.26 -8.91 -3.37
N SER A 66 7.60 -9.02 -2.09
CA SER A 66 8.61 -9.99 -1.64
C SER A 66 8.16 -11.43 -1.92
N TRP A 67 6.92 -11.74 -1.56
CA TRP A 67 6.37 -13.06 -1.76
C TRP A 67 6.36 -13.45 -3.23
N LEU A 68 5.83 -12.57 -4.08
CA LEU A 68 5.74 -12.86 -5.51
C LEU A 68 7.12 -12.99 -6.16
N THR A 69 8.07 -12.21 -5.68
CA THR A 69 9.44 -12.30 -6.18
C THR A 69 10.07 -13.64 -5.79
N LEU A 70 9.82 -14.09 -4.56
CA LEU A 70 10.39 -15.35 -4.09
C LEU A 70 9.80 -16.56 -4.80
N VAL A 71 8.53 -16.51 -5.17
CA VAL A 71 7.87 -17.67 -5.76
C VAL A 71 7.89 -17.65 -7.29
N SER A 72 8.37 -16.59 -7.91
CA SER A 72 8.41 -16.52 -9.37
C SER A 72 9.77 -17.06 -9.94
#